data_9d2f575c8c104e0cce339eeff19ddbca
#
_entry.id   9d2f575c8c104e0cce339eeff19ddbca
#
_cell.length_a   1.000
_cell.length_b   1.000
_cell.length_c   1.000
_cell.angle_alpha   90.00
_cell.angle_beta   90.00
_cell.angle_gamma   90.00
#
_symmetry.space_group_name_H-M   'P 1'
#
loop_
_entity.id
_entity.type
_entity.pdbx_description
1 polymer ?
#
loop_
_entity_poly.entity_id
_entity_poly.type
_entity_poly.pdbx_seq_one_letter_code
_entity_poly.pdbx_strand_id
1 'polypeptide(L)'
;MKSNLKYILGIVLLTLAIAACEDNDKNPLNVFELEDSAAPYVRILLEEMIVAKGDLATSSLIGTVDDASDNVASWELGVTLESGGVSTDTVPLTTITEFPSDISIPYTDIAGALGITVDDISGGDFIRFLGQSTGVDGTVTTVENYSATITGQPEQLQAFNFIILVKCSPISGTTVPGTWVIDMQDLYGDGWDGAFVTFEIDGVPTDYTFTAGDAATFNVDVPEGTGSLVISYTSGSYEEEHVYTIETPDGEVLGPFGPNPLPCIN
;
A
#
# COMPACT_ATOMS: atom_id res chain seq x y z
N MET A 1 -50.85 35.34 47.73
CA MET A 1 -49.78 34.39 48.10
C MET A 1 -49.70 33.14 47.21
N LYS A 2 -50.80 32.63 46.65
CA LYS A 2 -50.75 31.38 45.80
C LYS A 2 -50.20 31.55 44.39
N SER A 3 -50.13 32.78 43.87
CA SER A 3 -49.61 33.06 42.52
C SER A 3 -48.10 33.03 42.46
N ASN A 4 -47.43 33.60 43.44
CA ASN A 4 -45.96 33.74 43.45
C ASN A 4 -45.26 32.38 43.70
N LEU A 5 -45.93 31.47 44.37
CA LEU A 5 -45.39 30.10 44.63
C LEU A 5 -45.23 29.29 43.33
N LYS A 6 -46.16 29.47 42.35
CA LYS A 6 -46.06 28.79 41.04
C LYS A 6 -44.89 29.30 40.19
N TYR A 7 -44.55 30.58 40.24
CA TYR A 7 -43.42 31.15 39.52
C TYR A 7 -42.09 30.73 40.17
N ILE A 8 -42.03 30.69 41.51
CA ILE A 8 -40.85 30.22 42.23
C ILE A 8 -40.59 28.73 41.94
N LEU A 9 -41.63 27.89 41.92
CA LEU A 9 -41.52 26.48 41.60
C LEU A 9 -41.14 26.26 40.13
N GLY A 10 -41.62 27.07 39.18
CA GLY A 10 -41.21 27.04 37.77
C GLY A 10 -39.76 27.43 37.55
N ILE A 11 -39.26 28.46 38.26
CA ILE A 11 -37.85 28.88 38.17
C ILE A 11 -36.90 27.83 38.78
N VAL A 12 -37.28 27.23 39.91
CA VAL A 12 -36.46 26.14 40.53
C VAL A 12 -36.45 24.91 39.66
N LEU A 13 -37.55 24.52 38.98
CA LEU A 13 -37.55 23.40 38.03
C LEU A 13 -36.71 23.71 36.79
N LEU A 14 -36.69 24.95 36.29
CA LEU A 14 -35.91 25.37 35.13
C LEU A 14 -34.43 25.38 35.44
N THR A 15 -34.02 25.79 36.65
CA THR A 15 -32.61 25.76 37.06
C THR A 15 -32.10 24.35 37.34
N LEU A 16 -32.93 23.43 37.80
CA LEU A 16 -32.58 22.01 37.93
C LEU A 16 -32.42 21.30 36.58
N ALA A 17 -33.15 21.75 35.55
CA ALA A 17 -33.02 21.17 34.21
C ALA A 17 -31.73 21.57 33.48
N ILE A 18 -31.11 22.69 33.85
CA ILE A 18 -29.84 23.14 33.25
C ILE A 18 -28.61 22.50 33.96
N ALA A 19 -28.76 22.03 35.19
CA ALA A 19 -27.70 21.36 35.94
C ALA A 19 -27.60 19.85 35.62
N ALA A 20 -28.53 19.31 34.84
CA ALA A 20 -28.58 17.85 34.53
C ALA A 20 -27.84 17.44 33.26
N CYS A 21 -27.11 18.35 32.61
CA CYS A 21 -26.44 18.07 31.34
C CYS A 21 -24.91 18.25 31.35
N GLU A 22 -24.28 18.25 32.50
CA GLU A 22 -22.81 18.23 32.57
C GLU A 22 -22.32 17.03 33.34
N ASP A 23 -22.60 15.83 32.81
CA ASP A 23 -21.83 14.64 33.13
C ASP A 23 -20.71 14.58 32.08
N ASN A 24 -19.59 15.26 32.31
CA ASN A 24 -18.45 15.31 31.41
C ASN A 24 -17.93 13.91 31.08
N ASP A 25 -18.10 12.93 31.98
CA ASP A 25 -17.70 11.56 31.77
C ASP A 25 -18.57 10.79 30.74
N LYS A 26 -19.70 11.39 30.31
CA LYS A 26 -20.61 10.78 29.31
C LYS A 26 -20.75 11.56 28.00
N ASN A 27 -20.03 12.68 27.87
CA ASN A 27 -20.01 13.42 26.63
C ASN A 27 -19.03 12.76 25.64
N PRO A 28 -19.51 12.13 24.55
CA PRO A 28 -18.62 11.52 23.57
C PRO A 28 -17.71 12.53 22.84
N LEU A 29 -17.95 13.85 23.04
CA LEU A 29 -17.11 14.92 22.52
C LEU A 29 -15.95 15.28 23.45
N ASN A 30 -15.99 14.87 24.72
CA ASN A 30 -14.88 15.06 25.68
C ASN A 30 -13.82 13.96 25.59
N VAL A 31 -13.90 13.08 24.61
CA VAL A 31 -12.85 12.09 24.33
C VAL A 31 -11.51 12.76 23.99
N PHE A 32 -11.50 14.06 23.69
CA PHE A 32 -10.31 14.85 23.41
C PHE A 32 -9.70 15.57 24.63
N GLU A 33 -10.32 15.49 25.81
CA GLU A 33 -9.78 15.99 27.08
C GLU A 33 -9.19 14.86 27.94
N LEU A 34 -8.73 13.77 27.34
CA LEU A 34 -7.79 12.86 28.01
C LEU A 34 -6.42 13.54 27.98
N GLU A 35 -6.30 14.62 28.75
CA GLU A 35 -5.02 15.11 29.20
C GLU A 35 -4.28 13.91 29.83
N ASP A 36 -3.08 13.67 29.41
CA ASP A 36 -2.05 12.78 29.93
C ASP A 36 -1.92 11.34 29.39
N SER A 37 -2.65 10.87 28.38
CA SER A 37 -2.29 9.58 27.78
C SER A 37 -2.73 9.41 26.32
N ALA A 38 -2.58 10.41 25.50
CA ALA A 38 -2.69 10.21 24.05
C ALA A 38 -1.61 9.22 23.64
N ALA A 39 -2.01 8.10 23.04
CA ALA A 39 -1.05 7.13 22.50
C ALA A 39 -0.10 7.85 21.54
N PRO A 40 1.22 7.65 21.65
CA PRO A 40 2.18 8.35 20.81
C PRO A 40 1.91 8.05 19.33
N TYR A 41 1.48 9.06 18.56
CA TYR A 41 1.04 8.92 17.18
C TYR A 41 2.00 9.61 16.22
N VAL A 42 2.59 8.82 15.33
CA VAL A 42 3.48 9.30 14.28
C VAL A 42 2.75 9.28 12.94
N ARG A 43 2.88 10.38 12.20
CA ARG A 43 2.44 10.49 10.81
C ARG A 43 3.64 10.43 9.88
N ILE A 44 3.41 9.91 8.67
CA ILE A 44 4.38 9.94 7.59
C ILE A 44 3.70 10.45 6.32
N LEU A 45 4.31 11.44 5.69
CA LEU A 45 3.94 11.91 4.36
C LEU A 45 4.99 11.40 3.38
N LEU A 46 4.64 10.36 2.61
CA LEU A 46 5.50 9.79 1.59
C LEU A 46 5.39 10.58 0.29
N GLU A 47 6.49 10.75 -0.43
CA GLU A 47 6.48 11.34 -1.77
C GLU A 47 5.86 10.39 -2.79
N GLU A 48 6.19 9.09 -2.70
CA GLU A 48 5.67 8.06 -3.60
C GLU A 48 5.37 6.77 -2.83
N MET A 49 4.34 6.05 -3.26
CA MET A 49 3.97 4.73 -2.73
C MET A 49 4.16 3.61 -3.76
N ILE A 50 4.75 3.93 -4.89
CA ILE A 50 5.02 2.99 -5.98
C ILE A 50 6.43 3.27 -6.50
N VAL A 51 7.21 2.21 -6.70
CA VAL A 51 8.55 2.30 -7.31
C VAL A 51 8.64 1.30 -8.46
N ALA A 52 9.26 1.70 -9.59
CA ALA A 52 9.53 0.75 -10.65
C ALA A 52 10.71 -0.16 -10.27
N LYS A 53 10.64 -1.45 -10.63
CA LYS A 53 11.72 -2.43 -10.38
C LYS A 53 13.08 -1.93 -10.85
N GLY A 54 13.13 -1.30 -12.04
CA GLY A 54 14.37 -0.77 -12.62
C GLY A 54 14.97 0.41 -11.85
N ASP A 55 14.18 1.10 -11.03
CA ASP A 55 14.62 2.27 -10.28
C ASP A 55 15.10 1.93 -8.87
N LEU A 56 14.88 0.70 -8.38
CA LEU A 56 15.25 0.30 -7.00
C LEU A 56 16.73 0.54 -6.68
N ALA A 57 17.63 0.36 -7.64
CA ALA A 57 19.07 0.55 -7.42
C ALA A 57 19.47 2.03 -7.24
N THR A 58 18.63 2.97 -7.66
CA THR A 58 18.98 4.41 -7.74
C THR A 58 18.02 5.31 -7.00
N SER A 59 16.90 4.78 -6.49
CA SER A 59 15.88 5.54 -5.77
C SER A 59 15.85 5.21 -4.27
N SER A 60 15.08 5.99 -3.53
CA SER A 60 14.97 5.90 -2.07
C SER A 60 13.51 6.02 -1.65
N LEU A 61 13.17 5.45 -0.50
CA LEU A 61 11.97 5.80 0.25
C LEU A 61 12.15 7.22 0.79
N ILE A 62 11.34 8.16 0.33
CA ILE A 62 11.43 9.57 0.72
C ILE A 62 10.10 10.00 1.37
N GLY A 63 10.21 10.72 2.47
CA GLY A 63 9.06 11.27 3.16
C GLY A 63 9.42 12.13 4.35
N THR A 64 8.41 12.73 4.97
CA THR A 64 8.55 13.49 6.21
C THR A 64 7.78 12.78 7.31
N VAL A 65 8.40 12.61 8.48
CA VAL A 65 7.85 11.98 9.68
C VAL A 65 7.58 13.06 10.72
N ASP A 66 6.38 13.03 11.32
CA ASP A 66 5.91 14.05 12.25
C ASP A 66 5.30 13.41 13.51
N ASP A 67 5.59 13.98 14.69
CA ASP A 67 4.90 13.68 15.96
C ASP A 67 3.57 14.44 16.00
N ALA A 68 2.48 13.73 15.73
CA ALA A 68 1.14 14.29 15.72
C ALA A 68 0.48 14.36 17.10
N SER A 69 1.11 13.78 18.11
CA SER A 69 0.61 13.70 19.49
C SER A 69 1.39 14.57 20.47
N ASP A 70 2.49 15.19 20.03
CA ASP A 70 3.40 16.02 20.83
C ASP A 70 4.03 15.27 22.05
N ASN A 71 4.06 13.94 22.00
CA ASN A 71 4.57 13.10 23.09
C ASN A 71 5.44 11.91 22.64
N VAL A 72 5.88 11.87 21.37
CA VAL A 72 6.73 10.79 20.86
C VAL A 72 8.20 11.05 21.25
N ALA A 73 8.82 10.07 21.94
CA ALA A 73 10.26 10.07 22.21
C ALA A 73 11.07 9.43 21.09
N SER A 74 10.53 8.36 20.47
CA SER A 74 11.14 7.68 19.33
C SER A 74 10.11 6.99 18.45
N TRP A 75 10.46 6.83 17.18
CA TRP A 75 9.75 5.98 16.23
C TRP A 75 10.73 5.03 15.57
N GLU A 76 10.44 3.75 15.66
CA GLU A 76 11.24 2.66 15.09
C GLU A 76 10.51 2.12 13.87
N LEU A 77 11.21 2.00 12.74
CA LEU A 77 10.70 1.46 11.50
C LEU A 77 11.33 0.10 11.22
N GLY A 78 10.49 -0.90 11.08
CA GLY A 78 10.86 -2.21 10.55
C GLY A 78 10.39 -2.39 9.12
N VAL A 79 10.96 -3.35 8.42
CA VAL A 79 10.62 -3.69 7.04
C VAL A 79 10.50 -5.20 6.84
N THR A 80 9.58 -5.61 5.98
CA THR A 80 9.39 -6.97 5.48
C THR A 80 9.10 -6.93 3.97
N LEU A 81 9.49 -7.97 3.25
CA LEU A 81 9.16 -8.15 1.84
C LEU A 81 8.02 -9.15 1.71
N GLU A 82 6.99 -8.80 0.98
CA GLU A 82 5.88 -9.69 0.61
C GLU A 82 5.99 -10.02 -0.87
N SER A 83 6.26 -11.28 -1.20
CA SER A 83 6.44 -11.78 -2.55
C SER A 83 5.64 -13.06 -2.74
N GLY A 84 4.79 -13.13 -3.78
CA GLY A 84 3.98 -14.31 -4.07
C GLY A 84 3.07 -14.76 -2.90
N GLY A 85 2.60 -13.83 -2.07
CA GLY A 85 1.77 -14.12 -0.89
C GLY A 85 2.55 -14.63 0.32
N VAL A 86 3.88 -14.62 0.28
CA VAL A 86 4.77 -15.00 1.40
C VAL A 86 5.49 -13.76 1.89
N SER A 87 5.51 -13.57 3.21
CA SER A 87 6.24 -12.48 3.86
C SER A 87 7.53 -12.98 4.51
N THR A 88 8.60 -12.21 4.40
CA THR A 88 9.82 -12.42 5.20
C THR A 88 9.57 -12.03 6.66
N ASP A 89 10.51 -12.38 7.55
CA ASP A 89 10.50 -11.82 8.90
C ASP A 89 10.71 -10.29 8.84
N THR A 90 10.07 -9.58 9.78
CA THR A 90 10.29 -8.15 9.93
C THR A 90 11.66 -7.88 10.52
N VAL A 91 12.44 -7.02 9.87
CA VAL A 91 13.77 -6.61 10.34
C VAL A 91 13.80 -5.12 10.68
N PRO A 92 14.59 -4.68 11.68
CA PRO A 92 14.77 -3.27 11.98
C PRO A 92 15.42 -2.53 10.80
N LEU A 93 14.95 -1.31 10.50
CA LEU A 93 15.47 -0.49 9.42
C LEU A 93 16.07 0.82 9.93
N THR A 94 15.32 1.61 10.70
CA THR A 94 15.79 2.90 11.23
C THR A 94 15.03 3.30 12.50
N THR A 95 15.59 4.26 13.24
CA THR A 95 14.95 4.87 14.41
C THR A 95 15.05 6.40 14.31
N ILE A 96 13.93 7.09 14.50
CA ILE A 96 13.82 8.55 14.51
C ILE A 96 13.50 9.01 15.93
N THR A 97 14.22 10.04 16.40
CA THR A 97 14.07 10.61 17.76
C THR A 97 13.87 12.12 17.76
N GLU A 98 13.90 12.73 16.58
CA GLU A 98 13.64 14.17 16.41
C GLU A 98 12.50 14.35 15.40
N PHE A 99 11.54 15.21 15.72
CA PHE A 99 10.35 15.47 14.91
C PHE A 99 10.12 16.98 14.72
N PRO A 100 9.67 17.44 13.52
CA PRO A 100 9.56 16.65 12.29
C PRO A 100 10.93 16.25 11.74
N SER A 101 11.00 15.17 10.97
CA SER A 101 12.23 14.68 10.36
C SER A 101 11.99 14.23 8.93
N ASP A 102 12.84 14.63 8.02
CA ASP A 102 12.85 14.08 6.67
C ASP A 102 13.61 12.75 6.66
N ILE A 103 13.05 11.77 5.98
CA ILE A 103 13.70 10.48 5.75
C ILE A 103 14.03 10.31 4.28
N SER A 104 15.18 9.70 4.01
CA SER A 104 15.60 9.27 2.68
C SER A 104 16.41 7.99 2.84
N ILE A 105 15.75 6.84 2.60
CA ILE A 105 16.34 5.52 2.79
C ILE A 105 16.47 4.85 1.42
N PRO A 106 17.68 4.65 0.91
CA PRO A 106 17.90 3.96 -0.37
C PRO A 106 17.27 2.56 -0.36
N TYR A 107 16.64 2.16 -1.46
CA TYR A 107 16.09 0.79 -1.55
C TYR A 107 17.19 -0.27 -1.50
N THR A 108 18.43 0.07 -1.86
CA THR A 108 19.59 -0.81 -1.64
C THR A 108 19.86 -1.09 -0.16
N ASP A 109 19.64 -0.11 0.71
CA ASP A 109 19.82 -0.27 2.16
C ASP A 109 18.64 -1.07 2.75
N ILE A 110 17.42 -0.87 2.23
CA ILE A 110 16.25 -1.66 2.57
C ILE A 110 16.45 -3.13 2.22
N ALA A 111 16.91 -3.42 0.99
CA ALA A 111 17.24 -4.78 0.56
C ALA A 111 18.36 -5.38 1.42
N GLY A 112 19.40 -4.59 1.72
CA GLY A 112 20.50 -4.99 2.60
C GLY A 112 20.04 -5.35 4.02
N ALA A 113 19.10 -4.59 4.59
CA ALA A 113 18.50 -4.92 5.89
C ALA A 113 17.74 -6.26 5.85
N LEU A 114 17.05 -6.56 4.76
CA LEU A 114 16.37 -7.84 4.51
C LEU A 114 17.36 -9.00 4.23
N GLY A 115 18.65 -8.71 4.07
CA GLY A 115 19.67 -9.72 3.75
C GLY A 115 19.67 -10.17 2.28
N ILE A 116 19.11 -9.36 1.39
CA ILE A 116 18.99 -9.60 -0.06
C ILE A 116 19.58 -8.43 -0.84
N THR A 117 19.52 -8.49 -2.15
CA THR A 117 19.84 -7.39 -3.06
C THR A 117 18.56 -6.85 -3.71
N VAL A 118 18.63 -5.67 -4.33
CA VAL A 118 17.48 -5.14 -5.08
C VAL A 118 17.11 -6.01 -6.29
N ASP A 119 18.03 -6.85 -6.77
CA ASP A 119 17.77 -7.77 -7.86
C ASP A 119 16.84 -8.93 -7.44
N ASP A 120 16.84 -9.27 -6.16
CA ASP A 120 15.98 -10.31 -5.57
C ASP A 120 14.53 -9.82 -5.34
N ILE A 121 14.27 -8.51 -5.41
CA ILE A 121 12.93 -7.93 -5.32
C ILE A 121 12.31 -7.95 -6.71
N SER A 122 11.11 -8.49 -6.85
CA SER A 122 10.42 -8.60 -8.13
C SER A 122 9.35 -7.52 -8.31
N GLY A 123 8.99 -7.22 -9.55
CA GLY A 123 7.77 -6.47 -9.79
C GLY A 123 6.55 -7.26 -9.33
N GLY A 124 5.58 -6.55 -8.74
CA GLY A 124 4.46 -7.16 -8.05
C GLY A 124 4.70 -7.41 -6.56
N ASP A 125 5.93 -7.34 -6.08
CA ASP A 125 6.23 -7.43 -4.65
C ASP A 125 5.77 -6.17 -3.90
N PHE A 126 5.48 -6.35 -2.61
CA PHE A 126 5.22 -5.27 -1.68
C PHE A 126 6.33 -5.17 -0.65
N ILE A 127 6.93 -3.99 -0.54
CA ILE A 127 7.81 -3.66 0.58
C ILE A 127 6.91 -3.07 1.65
N ARG A 128 6.68 -3.83 2.73
CA ARG A 128 5.84 -3.40 3.85
C ARG A 128 6.69 -2.84 4.97
N PHE A 129 6.27 -1.72 5.50
CA PHE A 129 6.90 -1.02 6.61
C PHE A 129 6.00 -1.10 7.84
N LEU A 130 6.60 -1.47 8.96
CA LEU A 130 5.93 -1.60 10.25
C LEU A 130 6.58 -0.66 11.25
N GLY A 131 5.82 0.33 11.70
CA GLY A 131 6.28 1.33 12.65
C GLY A 131 5.87 1.00 14.10
N GLN A 132 6.72 1.40 15.03
CA GLN A 132 6.45 1.40 16.46
C GLN A 132 6.87 2.73 17.05
N SER A 133 6.03 3.40 17.80
CA SER A 133 6.39 4.63 18.52
C SER A 133 6.51 4.36 20.02
N THR A 134 7.43 5.07 20.65
CA THR A 134 7.59 5.09 22.12
C THR A 134 7.37 6.51 22.59
N GLY A 135 6.44 6.71 23.51
CA GLY A 135 6.14 8.00 24.11
C GLY A 135 7.18 8.42 25.14
N VAL A 136 7.20 9.70 25.52
CA VAL A 136 8.08 10.26 26.55
C VAL A 136 7.84 9.63 27.93
N ASP A 137 6.68 9.04 28.14
CA ASP A 137 6.30 8.28 29.35
C ASP A 137 6.69 6.78 29.27
N GLY A 138 7.25 6.33 28.15
CA GLY A 138 7.60 4.95 27.88
C GLY A 138 6.45 4.10 27.33
N THR A 139 5.28 4.69 27.03
CA THR A 139 4.18 3.99 26.37
C THR A 139 4.60 3.58 24.96
N VAL A 140 4.42 2.31 24.62
CA VAL A 140 4.75 1.76 23.30
C VAL A 140 3.46 1.58 22.49
N THR A 141 3.47 2.02 21.25
CA THR A 141 2.32 1.99 20.36
C THR A 141 2.69 1.42 18.99
N THR A 142 1.85 0.52 18.50
CA THR A 142 1.92 -0.09 17.17
C THR A 142 0.58 0.08 16.45
N VAL A 143 0.47 -0.42 15.22
CA VAL A 143 -0.80 -0.41 14.46
C VAL A 143 -1.96 -1.04 15.24
N GLU A 144 -1.70 -2.03 16.10
CA GLU A 144 -2.72 -2.75 16.87
C GLU A 144 -3.41 -1.90 17.95
N ASN A 145 -2.78 -0.80 18.34
CA ASN A 145 -3.34 0.12 19.34
C ASN A 145 -4.36 1.10 18.76
N TYR A 146 -4.50 1.14 17.43
CA TYR A 146 -5.41 2.04 16.76
C TYR A 146 -6.56 1.28 16.08
N SER A 147 -7.72 1.94 16.02
CA SER A 147 -8.86 1.37 15.29
C SER A 147 -8.59 1.34 13.78
N ALA A 148 -9.20 0.37 13.08
CA ALA A 148 -9.14 0.29 11.62
C ALA A 148 -9.65 1.58 10.94
N THR A 149 -10.52 2.34 11.60
CA THR A 149 -10.98 3.64 11.10
C THR A 149 -9.83 4.64 11.04
N ILE A 150 -8.93 4.66 12.02
CA ILE A 150 -7.76 5.56 12.01
C ILE A 150 -6.73 5.06 11.02
N THR A 151 -6.37 3.77 11.08
CA THR A 151 -5.29 3.22 10.25
C THR A 151 -5.66 3.05 8.78
N GLY A 152 -6.95 2.98 8.46
CA GLY A 152 -7.46 2.84 7.09
C GLY A 152 -7.80 4.15 6.38
N GLN A 153 -7.69 5.32 7.04
CA GLN A 153 -8.01 6.59 6.41
C GLN A 153 -6.72 7.27 5.86
N PRO A 154 -6.67 7.56 4.55
CA PRO A 154 -5.48 8.17 3.93
C PRO A 154 -5.06 9.49 4.56
N GLU A 155 -6.02 10.31 5.01
CA GLU A 155 -5.78 11.61 5.64
C GLU A 155 -5.13 11.52 7.02
N GLN A 156 -5.12 10.35 7.64
CA GLN A 156 -4.43 10.15 8.92
C GLN A 156 -2.93 9.97 8.76
N LEU A 157 -2.45 9.65 7.54
CA LEU A 157 -1.03 9.52 7.20
C LEU A 157 -0.25 8.64 8.19
N GLN A 158 -0.88 7.58 8.69
CA GLN A 158 -0.33 6.73 9.76
C GLN A 158 1.02 6.09 9.38
N ALA A 159 1.98 6.12 10.29
CA ALA A 159 3.33 5.62 10.12
C ALA A 159 3.55 4.22 10.72
N PHE A 160 2.49 3.45 10.97
CA PHE A 160 2.56 2.17 11.69
C PHE A 160 2.44 0.94 10.77
N ASN A 161 1.80 1.08 9.62
CA ASN A 161 1.70 0.01 8.61
C ASN A 161 1.43 0.63 7.24
N PHE A 162 2.43 0.70 6.40
CA PHE A 162 2.29 1.18 5.03
C PHE A 162 3.11 0.33 4.07
N ILE A 163 2.79 0.43 2.78
CA ILE A 163 3.42 -0.38 1.73
C ILE A 163 3.92 0.49 0.60
N ILE A 164 5.01 0.05 -0.01
CA ILE A 164 5.47 0.50 -1.32
C ILE A 164 5.27 -0.66 -2.29
N LEU A 165 4.51 -0.42 -3.35
CA LEU A 165 4.35 -1.38 -4.44
C LEU A 165 5.53 -1.29 -5.39
N VAL A 166 6.17 -2.42 -5.66
CA VAL A 166 7.17 -2.53 -6.72
C VAL A 166 6.46 -2.89 -8.02
N LYS A 167 6.34 -1.95 -8.95
CA LYS A 167 5.73 -2.22 -10.26
C LYS A 167 6.74 -2.74 -11.27
N CYS A 168 6.24 -3.41 -12.30
CA CYS A 168 7.07 -3.86 -13.41
C CYS A 168 7.72 -2.65 -14.12
N SER A 169 8.94 -2.85 -14.59
CA SER A 169 9.63 -1.87 -15.43
C SER A 169 9.12 -1.93 -16.87
N PRO A 170 9.23 -0.84 -17.62
CA PRO A 170 9.08 -0.92 -19.07
C PRO A 170 10.05 -1.95 -19.67
N ILE A 171 9.64 -2.59 -20.76
CA ILE A 171 10.52 -3.48 -21.51
C ILE A 171 11.73 -2.67 -21.95
N SER A 172 12.92 -3.17 -21.63
CA SER A 172 14.17 -2.50 -21.95
C SER A 172 14.45 -2.56 -23.46
N GLY A 173 14.87 -1.45 -24.02
CA GLY A 173 15.21 -1.34 -25.43
C GLY A 173 14.23 -0.46 -26.21
N THR A 174 14.38 -0.46 -27.53
CA THR A 174 13.42 0.26 -28.40
C THR A 174 12.15 -0.57 -28.48
N THR A 175 11.03 -0.02 -28.05
CA THR A 175 9.73 -0.67 -28.23
C THR A 175 9.50 -0.94 -29.71
N VAL A 176 9.27 -2.20 -30.07
CA VAL A 176 9.01 -2.61 -31.46
C VAL A 176 7.55 -2.26 -31.80
N PRO A 177 7.29 -1.26 -32.67
CA PRO A 177 5.94 -0.93 -33.08
C PRO A 177 5.37 -2.03 -34.00
N GLY A 178 4.06 -2.21 -33.95
CA GLY A 178 3.36 -3.21 -34.75
C GLY A 178 2.45 -4.08 -33.90
N THR A 179 2.00 -5.19 -34.49
CA THR A 179 1.09 -6.10 -33.81
C THR A 179 1.87 -7.12 -33.00
N TRP A 180 1.69 -7.08 -31.68
CA TRP A 180 2.13 -8.10 -30.73
C TRP A 180 1.03 -9.15 -30.58
N VAL A 181 1.39 -10.41 -30.38
CA VAL A 181 0.42 -11.50 -30.21
C VAL A 181 0.59 -12.12 -28.84
N ILE A 182 -0.50 -12.21 -28.09
CA ILE A 182 -0.54 -12.93 -26.81
C ILE A 182 -1.26 -14.25 -27.05
N ASP A 183 -0.58 -15.37 -26.88
CA ASP A 183 -1.18 -16.71 -26.88
C ASP A 183 -1.31 -17.19 -25.43
N MET A 184 -2.54 -17.33 -24.96
CA MET A 184 -2.89 -17.71 -23.60
C MET A 184 -3.47 -19.12 -23.60
N GLN A 185 -3.08 -19.92 -22.61
CA GLN A 185 -3.56 -21.30 -22.39
C GLN A 185 -4.00 -21.46 -20.95
N ASP A 186 -5.07 -22.21 -20.79
CA ASP A 186 -5.56 -22.74 -19.53
C ASP A 186 -5.45 -24.28 -19.60
N LEU A 187 -4.67 -24.87 -18.68
CA LEU A 187 -4.39 -26.31 -18.72
C LEU A 187 -5.57 -27.18 -18.27
N TYR A 188 -6.55 -26.59 -17.58
CA TYR A 188 -7.79 -27.27 -17.17
C TYR A 188 -8.91 -27.08 -18.19
N GLY A 189 -9.04 -25.88 -18.76
CA GLY A 189 -9.93 -25.61 -19.90
C GLY A 189 -11.24 -24.89 -19.54
N ASP A 190 -11.28 -24.16 -18.43
CA ASP A 190 -12.45 -23.37 -18.01
C ASP A 190 -12.24 -21.85 -18.01
N GLY A 191 -11.04 -21.40 -18.39
CA GLY A 191 -10.68 -19.99 -18.54
C GLY A 191 -9.69 -19.53 -17.48
N TRP A 192 -9.35 -18.24 -17.48
CA TRP A 192 -8.27 -17.70 -16.65
C TRP A 192 -8.70 -17.16 -15.27
N ASP A 193 -9.86 -17.57 -14.76
CA ASP A 193 -10.32 -17.41 -13.36
C ASP A 193 -9.97 -16.10 -12.66
N GLY A 194 -10.06 -15.00 -13.42
CA GLY A 194 -9.76 -13.65 -12.96
C GLY A 194 -8.32 -13.21 -13.17
N ALA A 195 -7.42 -14.07 -13.65
CA ALA A 195 -6.09 -13.67 -14.08
C ALA A 195 -6.13 -12.91 -15.42
N PHE A 196 -5.15 -12.06 -15.67
CA PHE A 196 -5.01 -11.33 -16.93
C PHE A 196 -3.59 -10.87 -17.18
N VAL A 197 -3.27 -10.65 -18.46
CA VAL A 197 -2.05 -9.96 -18.91
C VAL A 197 -2.41 -8.52 -19.24
N THR A 198 -1.67 -7.57 -18.70
CA THR A 198 -1.82 -6.15 -18.99
C THR A 198 -0.73 -5.68 -19.94
N PHE A 199 -1.12 -5.00 -21.01
CA PHE A 199 -0.23 -4.16 -21.81
C PHE A 199 -0.48 -2.70 -21.45
N GLU A 200 0.50 -2.05 -20.85
CA GLU A 200 0.47 -0.62 -20.56
C GLU A 200 1.32 0.12 -21.61
N ILE A 201 0.67 0.81 -22.52
CA ILE A 201 1.30 1.56 -23.59
C ILE A 201 1.25 3.06 -23.24
N ASP A 202 2.41 3.69 -23.05
CA ASP A 202 2.52 5.11 -22.65
C ASP A 202 1.64 5.46 -21.43
N GLY A 203 1.58 4.55 -20.44
CA GLY A 203 0.80 4.72 -19.22
C GLY A 203 -0.69 4.39 -19.36
N VAL A 204 -1.14 3.87 -20.51
CA VAL A 204 -2.54 3.43 -20.71
C VAL A 204 -2.62 1.91 -20.67
N PRO A 205 -3.17 1.31 -19.59
CA PRO A 205 -3.28 -0.13 -19.45
C PRO A 205 -4.45 -0.71 -20.25
N THR A 206 -4.25 -1.91 -20.79
CA THR A 206 -5.30 -2.74 -21.39
C THR A 206 -5.11 -4.18 -20.95
N ASP A 207 -6.15 -4.78 -20.36
CA ASP A 207 -6.14 -6.12 -19.83
C ASP A 207 -6.67 -7.14 -20.82
N TYR A 208 -5.98 -8.28 -20.92
CA TYR A 208 -6.32 -9.41 -21.78
C TYR A 208 -6.55 -10.64 -20.93
N THR A 209 -7.73 -11.24 -21.06
CA THR A 209 -8.16 -12.44 -20.35
C THR A 209 -9.24 -13.18 -21.14
N PHE A 210 -9.54 -14.41 -20.74
CA PHE A 210 -10.70 -15.15 -21.23
C PHE A 210 -11.34 -15.95 -20.09
N THR A 211 -12.63 -16.19 -20.19
CA THR A 211 -13.46 -16.73 -19.10
C THR A 211 -14.06 -18.11 -19.41
N ALA A 212 -13.66 -18.75 -20.49
CA ALA A 212 -14.09 -20.10 -20.85
C ALA A 212 -13.22 -20.65 -21.97
N GLY A 213 -12.97 -21.96 -21.94
CA GLY A 213 -12.18 -22.67 -22.91
C GLY A 213 -10.72 -22.82 -22.51
N ASP A 214 -9.94 -23.53 -23.30
CA ASP A 214 -8.58 -23.95 -23.05
C ASP A 214 -7.51 -23.01 -23.61
N ALA A 215 -7.88 -22.07 -24.49
CA ALA A 215 -6.95 -21.10 -25.09
C ALA A 215 -7.63 -19.87 -25.65
N ALA A 216 -6.89 -18.75 -25.71
CA ALA A 216 -7.27 -17.54 -26.42
C ALA A 216 -6.04 -16.85 -26.99
N THR A 217 -6.19 -16.20 -28.16
CA THR A 217 -5.14 -15.40 -28.79
C THR A 217 -5.63 -13.97 -28.95
N PHE A 218 -4.79 -13.01 -28.54
CA PHE A 218 -5.08 -11.58 -28.66
C PHE A 218 -4.00 -10.87 -29.48
N ASN A 219 -4.44 -9.94 -30.30
CA ASN A 219 -3.57 -9.02 -31.02
C ASN A 219 -3.54 -7.67 -30.31
N VAL A 220 -2.34 -7.16 -30.06
CA VAL A 220 -2.10 -5.88 -29.40
C VAL A 220 -1.33 -4.98 -30.33
N ASP A 221 -1.95 -3.91 -30.78
CA ASP A 221 -1.27 -2.95 -31.68
C ASP A 221 -0.50 -1.93 -30.82
N VAL A 222 0.84 -1.96 -30.95
CA VAL A 222 1.74 -0.98 -30.34
C VAL A 222 2.06 0.09 -31.39
N PRO A 223 1.67 1.35 -31.17
CA PRO A 223 1.86 2.43 -32.14
C PRO A 223 3.33 2.75 -32.41
N GLU A 224 3.61 3.26 -33.60
CA GLU A 224 4.91 3.86 -33.89
C GLU A 224 5.14 5.09 -32.99
N GLY A 225 6.33 5.18 -32.40
CA GLY A 225 6.70 6.26 -31.48
C GLY A 225 6.28 6.03 -30.02
N THR A 226 5.79 4.83 -29.66
CA THR A 226 5.56 4.46 -28.25
C THR A 226 6.82 4.65 -27.44
N GLY A 227 6.73 5.43 -26.39
CA GLY A 227 7.86 5.74 -25.49
C GLY A 227 8.03 4.74 -24.35
N SER A 228 6.95 4.05 -23.97
CA SER A 228 6.96 3.10 -22.86
C SER A 228 5.99 1.94 -23.13
N LEU A 229 6.46 0.71 -22.96
CA LEU A 229 5.64 -0.50 -22.98
C LEU A 229 5.96 -1.32 -21.72
N VAL A 230 4.98 -1.47 -20.85
CA VAL A 230 5.07 -2.36 -19.69
C VAL A 230 4.12 -3.53 -19.92
N ILE A 231 4.61 -4.75 -19.73
CA ILE A 231 3.79 -5.95 -19.79
C ILE A 231 3.85 -6.62 -18.42
N SER A 232 2.68 -6.86 -17.84
CA SER A 232 2.55 -7.47 -16.52
C SER A 232 1.47 -8.53 -16.49
N TYR A 233 1.61 -9.45 -15.56
CA TYR A 233 0.62 -10.47 -15.26
C TYR A 233 0.00 -10.19 -13.90
N THR A 234 -1.32 -10.29 -13.82
CA THR A 234 -2.07 -10.25 -12.56
C THR A 234 -2.67 -11.61 -12.30
N SER A 235 -2.38 -12.16 -11.11
CA SER A 235 -2.84 -13.47 -10.68
C SER A 235 -4.35 -13.49 -10.41
N GLY A 236 -4.95 -14.67 -10.68
CA GLY A 236 -6.33 -14.99 -10.35
C GLY A 236 -6.43 -16.17 -9.39
N SER A 237 -7.31 -17.12 -9.69
CA SER A 237 -7.36 -18.43 -9.03
C SER A 237 -6.74 -19.49 -9.94
N TYR A 238 -6.26 -20.59 -9.38
CA TYR A 238 -5.71 -21.75 -10.12
C TYR A 238 -4.51 -21.40 -11.01
N GLU A 239 -3.55 -20.66 -10.46
CA GLU A 239 -2.35 -20.17 -11.15
C GLU A 239 -1.51 -21.25 -11.83
N GLU A 240 -1.57 -22.49 -11.34
CA GLU A 240 -0.90 -23.67 -11.92
C GLU A 240 -1.43 -24.07 -13.30
N GLU A 241 -2.54 -23.49 -13.74
CA GLU A 241 -3.18 -23.79 -15.02
C GLU A 241 -2.87 -22.73 -16.09
N HIS A 242 -2.41 -21.54 -15.68
CA HIS A 242 -2.18 -20.42 -16.57
C HIS A 242 -0.79 -20.47 -17.21
N VAL A 243 -0.77 -20.44 -18.54
CA VAL A 243 0.46 -20.36 -19.35
C VAL A 243 0.22 -19.37 -20.48
N TYR A 244 1.21 -18.56 -20.82
CA TYR A 244 1.14 -17.70 -21.98
C TYR A 244 2.50 -17.47 -22.64
N THR A 245 2.46 -17.09 -23.92
CA THR A 245 3.60 -16.59 -24.67
C THR A 245 3.24 -15.25 -25.32
N ILE A 246 4.25 -14.47 -25.64
CA ILE A 246 4.08 -13.20 -26.35
C ILE A 246 5.01 -13.21 -27.57
N GLU A 247 4.45 -13.05 -28.75
CA GLU A 247 5.23 -12.87 -29.98
C GLU A 247 5.30 -11.38 -30.33
N THR A 248 6.50 -10.88 -30.52
CA THR A 248 6.77 -9.51 -30.93
C THR A 248 6.53 -9.31 -32.43
N PRO A 249 6.37 -8.07 -32.94
CA PRO A 249 6.14 -7.84 -34.37
C PRO A 249 7.29 -8.31 -35.30
N ASP A 250 8.49 -8.48 -34.76
CA ASP A 250 9.66 -9.01 -35.49
C ASP A 250 9.85 -10.53 -35.35
N GLY A 251 8.89 -11.19 -34.69
CA GLY A 251 8.80 -12.65 -34.60
C GLY A 251 9.61 -13.28 -33.46
N GLU A 252 10.08 -12.48 -32.50
CA GLU A 252 10.64 -13.00 -31.25
C GLU A 252 9.50 -13.51 -30.35
N VAL A 253 9.67 -14.71 -29.76
CA VAL A 253 8.72 -15.30 -28.81
C VAL A 253 9.29 -15.22 -27.40
N LEU A 254 8.59 -14.48 -26.54
CA LEU A 254 8.88 -14.36 -25.13
C LEU A 254 8.09 -15.44 -24.35
N GLY A 255 8.71 -16.07 -23.38
CA GLY A 255 8.09 -17.14 -22.60
C GLY A 255 8.51 -18.55 -23.03
N PRO A 256 7.75 -19.65 -22.73
CA PRO A 256 6.45 -19.59 -22.06
C PRO A 256 6.56 -19.08 -20.61
N PHE A 257 5.58 -18.28 -20.19
CA PHE A 257 5.39 -17.83 -18.81
C PHE A 257 4.34 -18.72 -18.15
N GLY A 258 4.67 -19.26 -16.98
CA GLY A 258 3.79 -20.24 -16.31
C GLY A 258 4.25 -21.69 -16.48
N PRO A 259 3.56 -22.67 -15.84
CA PRO A 259 2.49 -22.41 -14.86
C PRO A 259 2.97 -21.58 -13.66
N ASN A 260 2.04 -20.91 -12.98
CA ASN A 260 2.32 -19.91 -11.95
C ASN A 260 3.15 -18.74 -12.51
N PRO A 261 2.61 -17.93 -13.43
CA PRO A 261 3.35 -16.84 -14.03
C PRO A 261 3.81 -15.80 -13.01
N LEU A 262 5.00 -15.24 -13.21
CA LEU A 262 5.46 -14.11 -12.40
C LEU A 262 4.79 -12.80 -12.85
N PRO A 263 4.63 -11.82 -11.95
CA PRO A 263 3.99 -10.55 -12.27
C PRO A 263 4.65 -9.75 -13.40
N CYS A 264 5.96 -9.90 -13.60
CA CYS A 264 6.70 -9.21 -14.66
C CYS A 264 7.38 -10.20 -15.60
N ILE A 265 7.43 -9.85 -16.87
CA ILE A 265 8.07 -10.67 -17.92
C ILE A 265 9.56 -10.36 -18.15
N ASN A 266 10.14 -9.43 -17.38
CA ASN A 266 11.54 -8.93 -17.49
C ASN A 266 12.31 -9.05 -16.18
#